data_5cec3a7ef24601b8e1de6445aa66cf22
#
_entry.id   5cec3a7ef24601b8e1de6445aa66cf22
#
_cell.length_a   1.000
_cell.length_b   1.000
_cell.length_c   1.000
_cell.angle_alpha   90.00
_cell.angle_beta   90.00
_cell.angle_gamma   90.00
#
_symmetry.space_group_name_H-M   'P 1'
#
loop_
_entity.id
_entity.type
_entity.pdbx_description
1 polymer ?
#
loop_
_entity_poly.entity_id
_entity_poly.type
_entity_poly.pdbx_seq_one_letter_code
_entity_poly.pdbx_strand_id
1 'polypeptide(L)'
;MKIIFGSYQAITILEGGVKTQVLSLKQELEKLGYEVLLFDAWQNYSMKDIDFVHLFCAHIGTYHLAKSMSALNAKIVITPVIYSRQNPNLIRISLPITKLLSKLGILQFHQIASELCNMALIVAPNTQKECDIVEKGLNVPNTKIKLLPNGVDERFYNADPSLFINKYGIKDFILYVGHIGWQRKNLLSLLKIVQQIDVPLVLIGKAIENDYGKKCIELIKSRRNTILITDIEHTDPILASAYSACDSLVLPSYYETPGLVALEAGLAGAKIVITKYGGTDEYFKDFAQFVNPKSENSIKQAILKSLEQKKTNELKEHIKNNFLWKHAAQKLEKIYEQI
;
A
#
# COMPACT_ATOMS: atom_id res chain seq x y z
N MET A 1 14.86 -6.96 -21.91
CA MET A 1 14.60 -8.10 -21.01
C MET A 1 13.10 -8.38 -20.99
N LYS A 2 12.73 -9.66 -20.94
CA LYS A 2 11.34 -10.12 -20.89
C LYS A 2 11.03 -10.70 -19.52
N ILE A 3 10.05 -10.13 -18.82
CA ILE A 3 9.75 -10.37 -17.42
C ILE A 3 8.30 -10.78 -17.25
N ILE A 4 8.04 -11.78 -16.41
CA ILE A 4 6.67 -12.07 -15.96
C ILE A 4 6.43 -11.44 -14.59
N PHE A 5 5.39 -10.61 -14.46
CA PHE A 5 4.87 -10.13 -13.19
C PHE A 5 3.76 -11.05 -12.72
N GLY A 6 3.93 -11.65 -11.55
CA GLY A 6 2.96 -12.55 -10.92
C GLY A 6 2.54 -12.09 -9.53
N SER A 7 1.31 -12.42 -9.16
CA SER A 7 0.76 -12.15 -7.82
C SER A 7 -0.32 -13.18 -7.48
N TYR A 8 -1.01 -12.96 -6.36
CA TYR A 8 -2.16 -13.80 -5.98
C TYR A 8 -3.35 -13.59 -6.93
N GLN A 9 -4.08 -14.66 -7.21
CA GLN A 9 -5.16 -14.66 -8.20
C GLN A 9 -6.26 -13.63 -7.94
N ALA A 10 -6.63 -13.43 -6.67
CA ALA A 10 -7.67 -12.47 -6.29
C ALA A 10 -7.31 -10.99 -6.56
N ILE A 11 -6.08 -10.68 -6.99
CA ILE A 11 -5.64 -9.31 -7.35
C ILE A 11 -6.48 -8.72 -8.50
N THR A 12 -7.06 -9.57 -9.34
CA THR A 12 -7.91 -9.15 -10.46
C THR A 12 -9.31 -8.74 -10.02
N ILE A 13 -9.77 -9.26 -8.88
CA ILE A 13 -11.11 -9.06 -8.32
C ILE A 13 -11.08 -8.01 -7.22
N LEU A 14 -10.04 -8.04 -6.37
CA LEU A 14 -9.89 -7.14 -5.23
C LEU A 14 -8.96 -5.98 -5.60
N GLU A 15 -9.52 -4.80 -5.67
CA GLU A 15 -8.73 -3.59 -5.86
C GLU A 15 -7.92 -3.26 -4.60
N GLY A 16 -6.67 -2.82 -4.81
CA GLY A 16 -5.79 -2.46 -3.69
C GLY A 16 -4.40 -2.07 -4.12
N GLY A 17 -3.61 -1.61 -3.17
CA GLY A 17 -2.27 -1.05 -3.42
C GLY A 17 -1.31 -1.99 -4.17
N VAL A 18 -1.42 -3.30 -4.00
CA VAL A 18 -0.59 -4.25 -4.76
C VAL A 18 -0.91 -4.25 -6.24
N LYS A 19 -2.22 -4.22 -6.61
CA LYS A 19 -2.63 -4.11 -8.03
C LYS A 19 -2.09 -2.82 -8.65
N THR A 20 -2.22 -1.70 -7.94
CA THR A 20 -1.67 -0.41 -8.36
C THR A 20 -0.15 -0.49 -8.55
N GLN A 21 0.59 -1.06 -7.59
CA GLN A 21 2.03 -1.24 -7.68
C GLN A 21 2.44 -2.06 -8.91
N VAL A 22 1.82 -3.22 -9.13
CA VAL A 22 2.11 -4.11 -10.26
C VAL A 22 1.89 -3.40 -11.59
N LEU A 23 0.72 -2.77 -11.77
CA LEU A 23 0.36 -2.13 -13.04
C LEU A 23 1.21 -0.89 -13.32
N SER A 24 1.48 -0.07 -12.30
CA SER A 24 2.29 1.13 -12.46
C SER A 24 3.76 0.80 -12.73
N LEU A 25 4.35 -0.17 -12.02
CA LEU A 25 5.72 -0.60 -12.31
C LEU A 25 5.83 -1.24 -13.70
N LYS A 26 4.84 -2.04 -14.13
CA LYS A 26 4.79 -2.56 -15.50
C LYS A 26 4.85 -1.40 -16.50
N GLN A 27 3.94 -0.43 -16.38
CA GLN A 27 3.86 0.69 -17.30
C GLN A 27 5.18 1.49 -17.37
N GLU A 28 5.81 1.77 -16.24
CA GLU A 28 7.05 2.54 -16.21
C GLU A 28 8.26 1.73 -16.74
N LEU A 29 8.32 0.43 -16.48
CA LEU A 29 9.37 -0.44 -17.04
C LEU A 29 9.22 -0.60 -18.56
N GLU A 30 8.00 -0.66 -19.09
CA GLU A 30 7.76 -0.68 -20.53
C GLU A 30 8.26 0.60 -21.21
N LYS A 31 8.14 1.77 -20.57
CA LYS A 31 8.75 3.02 -21.03
C LYS A 31 10.30 2.98 -21.06
N LEU A 32 10.90 2.14 -20.20
CA LEU A 32 12.35 1.89 -20.16
C LEU A 32 12.80 0.79 -21.16
N GLY A 33 11.86 0.22 -21.95
CA GLY A 33 12.16 -0.78 -22.98
C GLY A 33 12.12 -2.23 -22.51
N TYR A 34 11.57 -2.52 -21.34
CA TYR A 34 11.33 -3.88 -20.87
C TYR A 34 10.05 -4.45 -21.48
N GLU A 35 10.02 -5.75 -21.79
CA GLU A 35 8.79 -6.48 -22.10
C GLU A 35 8.25 -7.08 -20.80
N VAL A 36 7.15 -6.54 -20.27
CA VAL A 36 6.57 -7.00 -19.01
C VAL A 36 5.20 -7.64 -19.24
N LEU A 37 5.14 -8.96 -19.04
CA LEU A 37 3.92 -9.75 -19.12
C LEU A 37 3.28 -9.88 -17.73
N LEU A 38 1.96 -9.73 -17.64
CA LEU A 38 1.23 -10.17 -16.46
C LEU A 38 1.00 -11.68 -16.54
N PHE A 39 1.26 -12.39 -15.44
CA PHE A 39 1.02 -13.84 -15.40
C PHE A 39 -0.46 -14.14 -15.63
N ASP A 40 -0.73 -14.92 -16.67
CA ASP A 40 -2.04 -15.48 -17.00
C ASP A 40 -1.99 -16.99 -16.84
N ALA A 41 -2.82 -17.54 -15.97
CA ALA A 41 -2.85 -18.98 -15.67
C ALA A 41 -3.30 -19.85 -16.86
N TRP A 42 -3.90 -19.25 -17.88
CA TRP A 42 -4.39 -19.92 -19.08
C TRP A 42 -3.45 -19.83 -20.28
N GLN A 43 -2.39 -19.04 -20.17
CA GLN A 43 -1.39 -18.88 -21.20
C GLN A 43 -0.24 -19.88 -21.03
N ASN A 44 0.25 -20.45 -22.13
CA ASN A 44 1.47 -21.23 -22.12
C ASN A 44 2.70 -20.32 -22.16
N TYR A 45 3.67 -20.56 -21.27
CA TYR A 45 4.94 -19.84 -21.21
C TYR A 45 6.10 -20.80 -21.51
N SER A 46 6.99 -20.38 -22.42
CA SER A 46 8.32 -20.98 -22.55
C SER A 46 9.27 -20.25 -21.57
N MET A 47 9.66 -20.91 -20.49
CA MET A 47 10.58 -20.32 -19.51
C MET A 47 11.98 -20.03 -20.08
N LYS A 48 12.31 -20.56 -21.27
CA LYS A 48 13.56 -20.22 -21.96
C LYS A 48 13.56 -18.81 -22.54
N ASP A 49 12.37 -18.26 -22.82
CA ASP A 49 12.18 -16.93 -23.40
C ASP A 49 11.93 -15.86 -22.32
N ILE A 50 11.94 -16.24 -21.05
CA ILE A 50 11.70 -15.37 -19.89
C ILE A 50 12.99 -15.21 -19.10
N ASP A 51 13.47 -13.96 -18.98
CA ASP A 51 14.70 -13.67 -18.24
C ASP A 51 14.53 -13.93 -16.74
N PHE A 52 13.40 -13.51 -16.16
CA PHE A 52 13.02 -13.80 -14.76
C PHE A 52 11.53 -13.53 -14.48
N VAL A 53 11.09 -13.95 -13.30
CA VAL A 53 9.73 -13.75 -12.79
C VAL A 53 9.79 -12.85 -11.56
N HIS A 54 9.04 -11.75 -11.56
CA HIS A 54 8.88 -10.90 -10.40
C HIS A 54 7.52 -11.15 -9.74
N LEU A 55 7.54 -11.64 -8.51
CA LEU A 55 6.35 -11.94 -7.72
C LEU A 55 6.05 -10.82 -6.73
N PHE A 56 4.78 -10.50 -6.57
CA PHE A 56 4.29 -9.51 -5.62
C PHE A 56 3.42 -10.16 -4.56
N CYS A 57 3.64 -9.82 -3.29
CA CYS A 57 3.07 -10.41 -2.09
C CYS A 57 3.64 -11.78 -1.71
N ALA A 58 4.28 -11.86 -0.55
CA ALA A 58 4.79 -13.10 0.02
C ALA A 58 3.76 -13.76 0.94
N HIS A 59 2.71 -14.34 0.36
CA HIS A 59 1.66 -15.06 1.10
C HIS A 59 1.16 -16.31 0.37
N ILE A 60 0.20 -17.02 0.96
CA ILE A 60 -0.31 -18.30 0.45
C ILE A 60 -0.78 -18.22 -1.02
N GLY A 61 -1.36 -17.10 -1.44
CA GLY A 61 -1.87 -16.93 -2.81
C GLY A 61 -0.80 -16.91 -3.91
N THR A 62 0.46 -16.61 -3.58
CA THR A 62 1.60 -16.64 -4.50
C THR A 62 2.48 -17.87 -4.32
N TYR A 63 2.26 -18.63 -3.25
CA TYR A 63 3.16 -19.70 -2.83
C TYR A 63 3.24 -20.85 -3.84
N HIS A 64 2.10 -21.32 -4.36
CA HIS A 64 2.08 -22.38 -5.33
C HIS A 64 2.76 -21.96 -6.65
N LEU A 65 2.47 -20.74 -7.13
CA LEU A 65 3.08 -20.20 -8.33
C LEU A 65 4.61 -20.13 -8.19
N ALA A 66 5.09 -19.57 -7.08
CA ALA A 66 6.53 -19.47 -6.80
C ALA A 66 7.21 -20.85 -6.78
N LYS A 67 6.60 -21.85 -6.13
CA LYS A 67 7.14 -23.23 -6.10
C LYS A 67 7.20 -23.85 -7.49
N SER A 68 6.16 -23.67 -8.30
CA SER A 68 6.13 -24.20 -9.66
C SER A 68 7.18 -23.53 -10.54
N MET A 69 7.35 -22.21 -10.45
CA MET A 69 8.39 -21.47 -11.19
C MET A 69 9.79 -21.87 -10.73
N SER A 70 10.01 -22.03 -9.42
CA SER A 70 11.28 -22.52 -8.88
C SER A 70 11.64 -23.94 -9.34
N ALA A 71 10.66 -24.82 -9.43
CA ALA A 71 10.85 -26.18 -9.96
C ALA A 71 11.25 -26.20 -11.44
N LEU A 72 10.90 -25.15 -12.20
CA LEU A 72 11.33 -24.92 -13.58
C LEU A 72 12.65 -24.13 -13.68
N ASN A 73 13.39 -23.97 -12.57
CA ASN A 73 14.62 -23.18 -12.46
C ASN A 73 14.47 -21.71 -12.91
N ALA A 74 13.26 -21.14 -12.81
CA ALA A 74 13.06 -19.73 -13.08
C ALA A 74 13.82 -18.88 -12.07
N LYS A 75 14.45 -17.81 -12.53
CA LYS A 75 15.00 -16.76 -11.66
C LYS A 75 13.85 -15.97 -11.07
N ILE A 76 13.75 -15.91 -9.74
CA ILE A 76 12.64 -15.24 -9.05
C ILE A 76 13.14 -13.99 -8.33
N VAL A 77 12.46 -12.88 -8.55
CA VAL A 77 12.49 -11.67 -7.73
C VAL A 77 11.19 -11.59 -6.96
N ILE A 78 11.19 -11.13 -5.71
CA ILE A 78 9.96 -10.96 -4.94
C ILE A 78 9.89 -9.61 -4.23
N THR A 79 8.77 -8.89 -4.41
CA THR A 79 8.37 -7.77 -3.57
C THR A 79 7.38 -8.30 -2.52
N PRO A 80 7.80 -8.48 -1.26
CA PRO A 80 7.06 -9.29 -0.29
C PRO A 80 5.78 -8.64 0.22
N VAL A 81 5.73 -7.31 0.34
CA VAL A 81 4.58 -6.52 0.84
C VAL A 81 4.07 -7.06 2.18
N ILE A 82 4.96 -7.18 3.14
CA ILE A 82 4.65 -7.74 4.46
C ILE A 82 4.84 -6.70 5.57
N TYR A 83 4.02 -6.83 6.59
CA TYR A 83 4.18 -6.09 7.83
C TYR A 83 3.82 -6.97 9.02
N SER A 84 4.59 -6.86 10.08
CA SER A 84 4.31 -7.49 11.37
C SER A 84 4.63 -6.56 12.52
N ARG A 85 3.80 -6.58 13.56
CA ARG A 85 4.09 -5.90 14.84
C ARG A 85 4.87 -6.77 15.80
N GLN A 86 5.03 -8.04 15.47
CA GLN A 86 5.83 -8.96 16.29
C GLN A 86 7.30 -8.59 16.18
N ASN A 87 8.03 -8.82 17.26
CA ASN A 87 9.47 -8.66 17.24
C ASN A 87 10.07 -9.63 16.19
N PRO A 88 10.90 -9.16 15.26
CA PRO A 88 11.52 -10.03 14.24
C PRO A 88 12.25 -11.24 14.82
N ASN A 89 12.89 -11.10 15.98
CA ASN A 89 13.57 -12.23 16.64
C ASN A 89 12.58 -13.33 17.08
N LEU A 90 11.38 -12.95 17.54
CA LEU A 90 10.35 -13.94 17.89
C LEU A 90 9.81 -14.65 16.65
N ILE A 91 9.67 -13.94 15.54
CA ILE A 91 9.30 -14.55 14.25
C ILE A 91 10.37 -15.60 13.91
N ARG A 92 11.66 -15.22 13.92
CA ARG A 92 12.76 -16.10 13.58
C ARG A 92 12.82 -17.37 14.45
N ILE A 93 12.64 -17.24 15.76
CA ILE A 93 12.64 -18.37 16.69
C ILE A 93 11.45 -19.32 16.39
N SER A 94 10.33 -18.80 15.92
CA SER A 94 9.15 -19.62 15.60
C SER A 94 9.28 -20.39 14.28
N LEU A 95 10.14 -19.97 13.34
CA LEU A 95 10.24 -20.58 12.00
C LEU A 95 10.53 -22.10 12.00
N PRO A 96 11.45 -22.65 12.82
CA PRO A 96 11.68 -24.09 12.82
C PRO A 96 10.45 -24.89 13.23
N ILE A 97 9.71 -24.40 14.24
CA ILE A 97 8.47 -25.03 14.72
C ILE A 97 7.38 -24.96 13.64
N THR A 98 7.18 -23.79 13.06
CA THR A 98 6.16 -23.61 11.99
C THR A 98 6.51 -24.40 10.73
N LYS A 99 7.81 -24.58 10.44
CA LYS A 99 8.30 -25.47 9.37
C LYS A 99 7.99 -26.95 9.65
N LEU A 100 8.06 -27.38 10.90
CA LEU A 100 7.66 -28.75 11.27
C LEU A 100 6.14 -28.90 11.12
N LEU A 101 5.36 -27.94 11.60
CA LEU A 101 3.91 -27.94 11.48
C LEU A 101 3.43 -27.92 10.02
N SER A 102 4.17 -27.28 9.11
CA SER A 102 3.82 -27.25 7.68
C SER A 102 3.86 -28.64 7.04
N LYS A 103 4.68 -29.56 7.53
CA LYS A 103 4.69 -30.97 7.10
C LYS A 103 3.42 -31.72 7.47
N LEU A 104 2.69 -31.23 8.47
CA LEU A 104 1.38 -31.73 8.92
C LEU A 104 0.21 -30.97 8.27
N GLY A 105 0.48 -30.13 7.25
CA GLY A 105 -0.52 -29.33 6.56
C GLY A 105 -0.93 -28.02 7.27
N ILE A 106 -0.29 -27.66 8.40
CA ILE A 106 -0.56 -26.42 9.12
C ILE A 106 0.34 -25.32 8.59
N LEU A 107 -0.20 -24.46 7.74
CA LEU A 107 0.53 -23.38 7.12
C LEU A 107 0.45 -22.10 7.96
N GLN A 108 1.59 -21.45 8.19
CA GLN A 108 1.73 -20.22 8.94
C GLN A 108 2.23 -19.09 8.02
N PHE A 109 1.69 -17.89 8.18
CA PHE A 109 2.03 -16.75 7.32
C PHE A 109 3.55 -16.49 7.24
N HIS A 110 4.23 -16.35 8.38
CA HIS A 110 5.66 -16.06 8.39
C HIS A 110 6.51 -17.20 7.81
N GLN A 111 6.08 -18.45 7.95
CA GLN A 111 6.74 -19.61 7.34
C GLN A 111 6.66 -19.54 5.81
N ILE A 112 5.47 -19.28 5.26
CA ILE A 112 5.26 -19.13 3.81
C ILE A 112 6.08 -17.96 3.28
N ALA A 113 6.03 -16.81 3.95
CA ALA A 113 6.79 -15.62 3.55
C ALA A 113 8.31 -15.89 3.59
N SER A 114 8.80 -16.59 4.63
CA SER A 114 10.21 -16.98 4.72
C SER A 114 10.63 -17.91 3.56
N GLU A 115 9.83 -18.92 3.24
CA GLU A 115 10.14 -19.82 2.11
C GLU A 115 10.16 -19.08 0.78
N LEU A 116 9.17 -18.22 0.52
CA LEU A 116 9.08 -17.42 -0.69
C LEU A 116 10.29 -16.49 -0.86
N CYS A 117 10.63 -15.74 0.19
CA CYS A 117 11.76 -14.81 0.15
C CYS A 117 13.10 -15.54 0.00
N ASN A 118 13.27 -16.72 0.63
CA ASN A 118 14.51 -17.50 0.51
C ASN A 118 14.66 -18.18 -0.87
N MET A 119 13.55 -18.55 -1.55
CA MET A 119 13.57 -19.02 -2.94
C MET A 119 14.02 -17.94 -3.93
N ALA A 120 13.73 -16.68 -3.67
CA ALA A 120 14.05 -15.59 -4.58
C ALA A 120 15.56 -15.33 -4.64
N LEU A 121 16.04 -14.89 -5.80
CA LEU A 121 17.39 -14.36 -5.98
C LEU A 121 17.51 -12.99 -5.30
N ILE A 122 16.51 -12.14 -5.49
CA ILE A 122 16.41 -10.82 -4.89
C ILE A 122 15.04 -10.67 -4.21
N VAL A 123 15.05 -10.06 -3.04
CA VAL A 123 13.87 -9.66 -2.29
C VAL A 123 13.86 -8.13 -2.25
N ALA A 124 12.77 -7.52 -2.73
CA ALA A 124 12.62 -6.08 -2.91
C ALA A 124 11.52 -5.49 -2.00
N PRO A 125 11.76 -5.31 -0.68
CA PRO A 125 10.80 -4.73 0.25
C PRO A 125 10.54 -3.24 -0.03
N ASN A 126 9.36 -2.75 0.37
CA ASN A 126 8.93 -1.37 0.11
C ASN A 126 9.41 -0.35 1.16
N THR A 127 9.84 -0.81 2.34
CA THR A 127 10.29 0.04 3.46
C THR A 127 11.49 -0.58 4.15
N GLN A 128 12.29 0.24 4.85
CA GLN A 128 13.39 -0.26 5.66
C GLN A 128 12.88 -1.16 6.81
N LYS A 129 11.72 -0.81 7.39
CA LYS A 129 11.07 -1.67 8.41
C LYS A 129 10.70 -3.05 7.87
N GLU A 130 10.29 -3.11 6.62
CA GLU A 130 10.04 -4.38 5.94
C GLU A 130 11.35 -5.14 5.66
N CYS A 131 12.45 -4.45 5.27
CA CYS A 131 13.77 -5.05 5.14
C CYS A 131 14.20 -5.71 6.46
N ASP A 132 14.01 -5.04 7.59
CA ASP A 132 14.34 -5.58 8.91
C ASP A 132 13.55 -6.86 9.26
N ILE A 133 12.26 -6.91 8.89
CA ILE A 133 11.43 -8.11 9.07
C ILE A 133 11.94 -9.25 8.18
N VAL A 134 12.25 -8.96 6.92
CA VAL A 134 12.75 -9.94 5.94
C VAL A 134 14.10 -10.50 6.38
N GLU A 135 15.04 -9.65 6.79
CA GLU A 135 16.38 -10.08 7.22
C GLU A 135 16.34 -10.81 8.57
N LYS A 136 15.85 -10.11 9.59
CA LYS A 136 15.94 -10.57 10.99
C LYS A 136 14.85 -11.58 11.34
N GLY A 137 13.64 -11.38 10.80
CA GLY A 137 12.46 -12.20 11.08
C GLY A 137 12.35 -13.43 10.19
N LEU A 138 12.46 -13.26 8.88
CA LEU A 138 12.29 -14.35 7.90
C LEU A 138 13.60 -15.07 7.57
N ASN A 139 14.72 -14.65 8.17
CA ASN A 139 16.04 -15.24 7.98
C ASN A 139 16.52 -15.24 6.52
N VAL A 140 16.33 -14.13 5.83
CA VAL A 140 16.81 -13.92 4.45
C VAL A 140 18.16 -13.22 4.50
N PRO A 141 19.19 -13.70 3.76
CA PRO A 141 20.50 -13.03 3.69
C PRO A 141 20.37 -11.58 3.22
N ASN A 142 21.04 -10.64 3.90
CA ASN A 142 21.02 -9.20 3.56
C ASN A 142 21.47 -8.94 2.12
N THR A 143 22.40 -9.75 1.58
CA THR A 143 22.89 -9.66 0.21
C THR A 143 21.78 -9.75 -0.85
N LYS A 144 20.69 -10.45 -0.54
CA LYS A 144 19.51 -10.58 -1.41
C LYS A 144 18.53 -9.41 -1.27
N ILE A 145 18.62 -8.59 -0.23
CA ILE A 145 17.62 -7.58 0.10
C ILE A 145 17.97 -6.26 -0.57
N LYS A 146 17.04 -5.73 -1.37
CA LYS A 146 17.18 -4.45 -2.09
C LYS A 146 15.93 -3.61 -1.86
N LEU A 147 16.03 -2.54 -1.08
CA LEU A 147 14.91 -1.63 -0.80
C LEU A 147 14.33 -1.06 -2.09
N LEU A 148 13.03 -1.27 -2.34
CA LEU A 148 12.28 -0.74 -3.48
C LEU A 148 11.08 0.06 -2.99
N PRO A 149 11.20 1.37 -2.75
CA PRO A 149 10.07 2.19 -2.34
C PRO A 149 8.96 2.19 -3.39
N ASN A 150 7.71 2.24 -2.93
CA ASN A 150 6.55 2.45 -3.78
C ASN A 150 6.56 3.86 -4.38
N GLY A 151 5.85 4.00 -5.49
CA GLY A 151 5.62 5.28 -6.15
C GLY A 151 4.19 5.76 -6.05
N VAL A 152 3.95 6.89 -6.69
CA VAL A 152 2.66 7.52 -6.93
C VAL A 152 2.60 8.06 -8.36
N ASP A 153 1.42 8.12 -8.94
CA ASP A 153 1.21 8.64 -10.29
C ASP A 153 1.34 10.18 -10.30
N GLU A 154 2.14 10.70 -11.24
CA GLU A 154 2.40 12.14 -11.40
C GLU A 154 1.13 12.95 -11.71
N ARG A 155 0.04 12.31 -12.19
CA ARG A 155 -1.26 12.96 -12.47
C ARG A 155 -1.85 13.69 -11.25
N PHE A 156 -1.53 13.25 -10.03
CA PHE A 156 -1.99 13.90 -8.80
C PHE A 156 -1.30 15.22 -8.51
N TYR A 157 -0.14 15.49 -9.11
CA TYR A 157 0.63 16.72 -8.83
C TYR A 157 -0.11 17.99 -9.24
N ASN A 158 -0.76 18.00 -10.40
CA ASN A 158 -1.50 19.16 -10.91
C ASN A 158 -3.02 18.97 -10.79
N ALA A 159 -3.48 18.27 -9.77
CA ALA A 159 -4.91 18.03 -9.57
C ALA A 159 -5.68 19.34 -9.30
N ASP A 160 -6.71 19.58 -10.10
CA ASP A 160 -7.60 20.74 -9.97
C ASP A 160 -8.75 20.41 -9.01
N PRO A 161 -8.95 21.17 -7.92
CA PRO A 161 -10.03 20.93 -6.96
C PRO A 161 -11.43 21.24 -7.52
N SER A 162 -11.54 21.97 -8.63
CA SER A 162 -12.80 22.52 -9.12
C SER A 162 -13.81 21.44 -9.52
N LEU A 163 -13.37 20.29 -10.07
CA LEU A 163 -14.28 19.21 -10.45
C LEU A 163 -15.04 18.66 -9.23
N PHE A 164 -14.33 18.44 -8.12
CA PHE A 164 -14.95 17.95 -6.91
C PHE A 164 -15.83 19.00 -6.24
N ILE A 165 -15.34 20.24 -6.15
CA ILE A 165 -16.09 21.37 -5.57
C ILE A 165 -17.37 21.63 -6.35
N ASN A 166 -17.31 21.66 -7.68
CA ASN A 166 -18.50 21.92 -8.51
C ASN A 166 -19.54 20.78 -8.39
N LYS A 167 -19.10 19.53 -8.28
CA LYS A 167 -20.01 18.38 -8.19
C LYS A 167 -20.66 18.23 -6.80
N TYR A 168 -19.91 18.47 -5.72
CA TYR A 168 -20.36 18.18 -4.35
C TYR A 168 -20.57 19.43 -3.48
N GLY A 169 -20.20 20.63 -3.96
CA GLY A 169 -20.40 21.89 -3.24
C GLY A 169 -19.55 22.05 -1.98
N ILE A 170 -18.45 21.32 -1.85
CA ILE A 170 -17.69 21.27 -0.61
C ILE A 170 -16.17 21.37 -0.87
N LYS A 171 -15.46 22.06 0.04
CA LYS A 171 -14.01 22.20 0.09
C LYS A 171 -13.52 22.20 1.54
N ASP A 172 -12.21 22.07 1.74
CA ASP A 172 -11.57 22.16 3.06
C ASP A 172 -12.15 21.17 4.08
N PHE A 173 -12.33 19.92 3.67
CA PHE A 173 -12.90 18.82 4.46
C PHE A 173 -11.83 17.81 4.89
N ILE A 174 -12.14 17.00 5.91
CA ILE A 174 -11.40 15.77 6.22
C ILE A 174 -11.78 14.72 5.18
N LEU A 175 -10.77 14.12 4.57
CA LEU A 175 -10.94 13.04 3.59
C LEU A 175 -10.45 11.71 4.15
N TYR A 176 -11.23 10.67 3.94
CA TYR A 176 -10.81 9.27 4.08
C TYR A 176 -11.00 8.56 2.75
N VAL A 177 -9.98 7.83 2.28
CA VAL A 177 -10.07 7.00 1.08
C VAL A 177 -9.68 5.57 1.42
N GLY A 178 -10.58 4.63 1.14
CA GLY A 178 -10.35 3.21 1.37
C GLY A 178 -11.62 2.42 1.65
N HIS A 179 -11.51 1.10 1.66
CA HIS A 179 -12.67 0.23 1.92
C HIS A 179 -13.29 0.47 3.30
N ILE A 180 -14.61 0.63 3.33
CA ILE A 180 -15.42 0.76 4.53
C ILE A 180 -15.81 -0.64 4.98
N GLY A 181 -15.29 -1.08 6.13
CA GLY A 181 -15.54 -2.45 6.63
C GLY A 181 -14.27 -3.25 6.92
N TRP A 182 -13.11 -2.79 6.49
CA TRP A 182 -11.84 -3.42 6.88
C TRP A 182 -11.37 -2.89 8.23
N GLN A 183 -11.40 -3.73 9.26
CA GLN A 183 -10.97 -3.37 10.62
C GLN A 183 -9.56 -2.79 10.66
N ARG A 184 -8.65 -3.29 9.80
CA ARG A 184 -7.28 -2.79 9.69
C ARG A 184 -7.21 -1.28 9.39
N LYS A 185 -8.18 -0.75 8.65
CA LYS A 185 -8.24 0.69 8.31
C LYS A 185 -8.69 1.57 9.47
N ASN A 186 -9.23 0.98 10.54
CA ASN A 186 -9.62 1.66 11.78
C ASN A 186 -10.56 2.87 11.58
N LEU A 187 -11.42 2.78 10.55
CA LEU A 187 -12.35 3.85 10.21
C LEU A 187 -13.33 4.16 11.35
N LEU A 188 -13.72 3.15 12.14
CA LEU A 188 -14.64 3.34 13.26
C LEU A 188 -14.12 4.34 14.29
N SER A 189 -12.80 4.32 14.60
CA SER A 189 -12.18 5.29 15.49
C SER A 189 -12.22 6.71 14.90
N LEU A 190 -11.96 6.87 13.59
CA LEU A 190 -12.11 8.15 12.92
C LEU A 190 -13.54 8.68 13.03
N LEU A 191 -14.52 7.85 12.71
CA LEU A 191 -15.95 8.23 12.74
C LEU A 191 -16.41 8.69 14.12
N LYS A 192 -15.96 8.03 15.21
CA LYS A 192 -16.26 8.46 16.57
C LYS A 192 -15.63 9.81 16.92
N ILE A 193 -14.40 10.03 16.47
CA ILE A 193 -13.64 11.26 16.77
C ILE A 193 -14.27 12.46 16.06
N VAL A 194 -14.57 12.33 14.77
CA VAL A 194 -15.13 13.43 13.98
C VAL A 194 -16.54 13.84 14.40
N GLN A 195 -17.27 13.02 15.18
CA GLN A 195 -18.52 13.46 15.84
C GLN A 195 -18.30 14.66 16.78
N GLN A 196 -17.07 14.85 17.25
CA GLN A 196 -16.70 15.91 18.21
C GLN A 196 -15.97 17.08 17.53
N ILE A 197 -15.84 17.08 16.21
CA ILE A 197 -15.10 18.09 15.44
C ILE A 197 -16.06 18.66 14.39
N ASP A 198 -16.25 19.97 14.43
CA ASP A 198 -17.10 20.67 13.45
C ASP A 198 -16.34 20.96 12.16
N VAL A 199 -16.11 19.91 11.37
CA VAL A 199 -15.49 19.97 10.04
C VAL A 199 -16.18 18.95 9.13
N PRO A 200 -16.41 19.27 7.87
CA PRO A 200 -17.01 18.29 6.95
C PRO A 200 -16.14 17.06 6.76
N LEU A 201 -16.76 15.90 6.60
CA LEU A 201 -16.10 14.62 6.35
C LEU A 201 -16.54 14.06 5.00
N VAL A 202 -15.59 13.69 4.17
CA VAL A 202 -15.83 12.95 2.93
C VAL A 202 -15.16 11.59 3.04
N LEU A 203 -15.93 10.55 2.70
CA LEU A 203 -15.42 9.18 2.62
C LEU A 203 -15.58 8.68 1.19
N ILE A 204 -14.49 8.19 0.61
CA ILE A 204 -14.48 7.60 -0.73
C ILE A 204 -14.04 6.14 -0.62
N GLY A 205 -14.91 5.22 -1.05
CA GLY A 205 -14.59 3.80 -1.11
C GLY A 205 -15.77 2.87 -0.95
N LYS A 206 -15.59 1.64 -1.41
CA LYS A 206 -16.64 0.61 -1.40
C LYS A 206 -16.92 0.12 0.03
N ALA A 207 -18.20 -0.01 0.36
CA ALA A 207 -18.62 -0.60 1.63
C ALA A 207 -18.60 -2.13 1.55
N ILE A 208 -18.10 -2.78 2.59
CA ILE A 208 -18.07 -4.24 2.72
C ILE A 208 -19.18 -4.65 3.69
N GLU A 209 -20.00 -5.60 3.30
CA GLU A 209 -21.09 -6.13 4.10
C GLU A 209 -20.57 -7.07 5.19
N ASN A 210 -20.13 -6.49 6.29
CA ASN A 210 -19.78 -7.19 7.52
C ASN A 210 -20.20 -6.34 8.74
N ASP A 211 -20.14 -6.90 9.94
CA ASP A 211 -20.58 -6.21 11.16
C ASP A 211 -19.82 -4.92 11.45
N TYR A 212 -18.53 -4.87 11.11
CA TYR A 212 -17.73 -3.66 11.26
C TYR A 212 -18.15 -2.58 10.25
N GLY A 213 -18.40 -2.97 9.00
CA GLY A 213 -18.89 -2.07 7.94
C GLY A 213 -20.27 -1.51 8.29
N LYS A 214 -21.20 -2.34 8.78
CA LYS A 214 -22.53 -1.89 9.24
C LYS A 214 -22.43 -0.81 10.31
N LYS A 215 -21.60 -1.00 11.35
CA LYS A 215 -21.34 0.00 12.38
C LYS A 215 -20.76 1.29 11.83
N CYS A 216 -19.85 1.21 10.85
CA CYS A 216 -19.34 2.39 10.18
C CYS A 216 -20.43 3.16 9.43
N ILE A 217 -21.28 2.46 8.67
CA ILE A 217 -22.38 3.06 7.91
C ILE A 217 -23.42 3.73 8.83
N GLU A 218 -23.73 3.13 9.98
CA GLU A 218 -24.61 3.74 10.97
C GLU A 218 -24.07 5.08 11.49
N LEU A 219 -22.77 5.14 11.83
CA LEU A 219 -22.13 6.40 12.26
C LEU A 219 -22.04 7.43 11.13
N ILE A 220 -21.80 7.00 9.90
CA ILE A 220 -21.79 7.89 8.73
C ILE A 220 -23.17 8.54 8.55
N LYS A 221 -24.24 7.75 8.61
CA LYS A 221 -25.64 8.23 8.46
C LYS A 221 -26.09 9.15 9.60
N SER A 222 -25.56 8.96 10.81
CA SER A 222 -25.93 9.76 11.98
C SER A 222 -25.33 11.18 11.97
N ARG A 223 -24.33 11.46 11.13
CA ARG A 223 -23.61 12.74 11.07
C ARG A 223 -24.03 13.58 9.86
N ARG A 224 -24.57 14.77 10.08
CA ARG A 224 -25.11 15.64 9.01
C ARG A 224 -24.05 16.10 8.00
N ASN A 225 -22.86 16.48 8.43
CA ASN A 225 -21.79 17.00 7.57
C ASN A 225 -20.88 15.88 7.06
N THR A 226 -21.49 14.81 6.52
CA THR A 226 -20.72 13.66 6.00
C THR A 226 -21.22 13.28 4.61
N ILE A 227 -20.30 13.13 3.66
CA ILE A 227 -20.55 12.65 2.30
C ILE A 227 -19.87 11.29 2.16
N LEU A 228 -20.64 10.30 1.75
CA LEU A 228 -20.14 8.97 1.38
C LEU A 228 -20.25 8.80 -0.12
N ILE A 229 -19.14 8.46 -0.77
CA ILE A 229 -19.05 8.22 -2.21
C ILE A 229 -18.47 6.82 -2.44
N THR A 230 -19.21 5.97 -3.13
CA THR A 230 -18.87 4.53 -3.27
C THR A 230 -18.53 4.12 -4.70
N ASP A 231 -18.71 4.99 -5.66
CA ASP A 231 -18.68 4.74 -7.11
C ASP A 231 -17.53 5.44 -7.86
N ILE A 232 -16.55 5.97 -7.14
CA ILE A 232 -15.34 6.57 -7.77
C ILE A 232 -14.30 5.47 -7.99
N GLU A 233 -13.92 5.28 -9.24
CA GLU A 233 -12.79 4.43 -9.64
C GLU A 233 -11.45 5.15 -9.41
N HIS A 234 -10.37 4.37 -9.19
CA HIS A 234 -9.05 4.95 -8.95
C HIS A 234 -8.56 5.86 -10.10
N THR A 235 -8.94 5.55 -11.34
CA THR A 235 -8.58 6.32 -12.53
C THR A 235 -9.43 7.56 -12.77
N ASP A 236 -10.54 7.72 -12.04
CA ASP A 236 -11.45 8.87 -12.22
C ASP A 236 -10.76 10.18 -11.82
N PRO A 237 -10.74 11.20 -12.67
CA PRO A 237 -10.18 12.52 -12.36
C PRO A 237 -10.76 13.17 -11.11
N ILE A 238 -12.00 12.83 -10.75
CA ILE A 238 -12.66 13.36 -9.55
C ILE A 238 -11.98 12.92 -8.26
N LEU A 239 -11.29 11.77 -8.25
CA LEU A 239 -10.50 11.33 -7.10
C LEU A 239 -9.30 12.27 -6.86
N ALA A 240 -8.57 12.61 -7.91
CA ALA A 240 -7.47 13.57 -7.84
C ALA A 240 -7.96 14.95 -7.39
N SER A 241 -9.12 15.37 -7.92
CA SER A 241 -9.80 16.62 -7.54
C SER A 241 -10.21 16.61 -6.06
N ALA A 242 -10.73 15.49 -5.54
CA ALA A 242 -11.04 15.34 -4.11
C ALA A 242 -9.82 15.48 -3.21
N TYR A 243 -8.68 14.89 -3.59
CA TYR A 243 -7.42 15.04 -2.87
C TYR A 243 -6.95 16.50 -2.82
N SER A 244 -7.08 17.23 -3.93
CA SER A 244 -6.71 18.66 -4.00
C SER A 244 -7.67 19.55 -3.21
N ALA A 245 -8.98 19.22 -3.22
CA ALA A 245 -10.03 19.99 -2.55
C ALA A 245 -10.07 19.78 -1.03
N CYS A 246 -9.60 18.63 -0.51
CA CYS A 246 -9.64 18.35 0.93
C CYS A 246 -8.61 19.19 1.68
N ASP A 247 -8.86 19.45 2.96
CA ASP A 247 -7.88 20.03 3.88
C ASP A 247 -6.82 18.99 4.27
N SER A 248 -7.28 17.86 4.77
CA SER A 248 -6.41 16.79 5.28
C SER A 248 -6.93 15.41 4.90
N LEU A 249 -6.06 14.53 4.43
CA LEU A 249 -6.35 13.10 4.38
C LEU A 249 -6.04 12.45 5.73
N VAL A 250 -6.96 11.65 6.26
CA VAL A 250 -6.80 10.97 7.56
C VAL A 250 -6.87 9.45 7.38
N LEU A 251 -5.77 8.76 7.67
CA LEU A 251 -5.62 7.30 7.62
C LEU A 251 -5.16 6.75 8.98
N PRO A 252 -6.04 6.53 9.95
CA PRO A 252 -5.68 6.03 11.27
C PRO A 252 -5.55 4.51 11.31
N SER A 253 -5.18 3.92 10.20
CA SER A 253 -5.02 2.46 10.02
C SER A 253 -4.10 1.87 11.09
N TYR A 254 -4.29 0.61 11.43
CA TYR A 254 -3.38 -0.06 12.34
C TYR A 254 -1.94 -0.14 11.80
N TYR A 255 -1.77 -0.14 10.49
CA TYR A 255 -0.49 0.01 9.77
C TYR A 255 -0.74 0.31 8.29
N GLU A 256 0.24 0.94 7.62
CA GLU A 256 0.29 1.16 6.18
C GLU A 256 1.71 0.91 5.65
N THR A 257 1.83 0.41 4.42
CA THR A 257 3.11 0.14 3.73
C THR A 257 3.05 0.59 2.26
N PRO A 258 3.28 1.83 1.92
CA PRO A 258 3.39 3.07 2.72
C PRO A 258 2.05 3.77 2.95
N GLY A 259 0.96 3.32 2.31
CA GLY A 259 -0.32 4.02 2.19
C GLY A 259 -0.36 4.86 0.91
N LEU A 260 -0.60 4.20 -0.24
CA LEU A 260 -0.59 4.86 -1.56
C LEU A 260 -1.53 6.06 -1.63
N VAL A 261 -2.74 5.94 -1.07
CA VAL A 261 -3.71 7.06 -1.04
C VAL A 261 -3.18 8.28 -0.28
N ALA A 262 -2.25 8.10 0.69
CA ALA A 262 -1.61 9.22 1.36
C ALA A 262 -0.52 9.87 0.50
N LEU A 263 0.19 9.09 -0.31
CA LEU A 263 1.11 9.64 -1.32
C LEU A 263 0.35 10.41 -2.39
N GLU A 264 -0.77 9.88 -2.87
CA GLU A 264 -1.66 10.53 -3.85
C GLU A 264 -2.17 11.87 -3.32
N ALA A 265 -2.74 11.87 -2.12
CA ALA A 265 -3.27 13.08 -1.49
C ALA A 265 -2.16 14.11 -1.17
N GLY A 266 -1.02 13.67 -0.65
CA GLY A 266 0.13 14.53 -0.39
C GLY A 266 0.68 15.16 -1.65
N LEU A 267 0.76 14.40 -2.76
CA LEU A 267 1.16 14.91 -4.07
C LEU A 267 0.15 15.90 -4.64
N ALA A 268 -1.14 15.75 -4.33
CA ALA A 268 -2.20 16.69 -4.68
C ALA A 268 -2.25 17.94 -3.76
N GLY A 269 -1.40 18.01 -2.71
CA GLY A 269 -1.28 19.15 -1.80
C GLY A 269 -2.13 19.05 -0.54
N ALA A 270 -2.74 17.90 -0.23
CA ALA A 270 -3.41 17.67 1.05
C ALA A 270 -2.42 17.52 2.20
N LYS A 271 -2.79 17.94 3.40
CA LYS A 271 -2.08 17.59 4.63
C LYS A 271 -2.37 16.14 4.99
N ILE A 272 -1.43 15.46 5.61
CA ILE A 272 -1.52 14.02 5.90
C ILE A 272 -1.53 13.76 7.40
N VAL A 273 -2.56 13.02 7.85
CA VAL A 273 -2.66 12.45 9.19
C VAL A 273 -2.69 10.93 9.04
N ILE A 274 -1.63 10.25 9.48
CA ILE A 274 -1.44 8.83 9.16
C ILE A 274 -0.87 8.07 10.35
N THR A 275 -1.11 6.75 10.41
CA THR A 275 -0.46 5.88 11.38
C THR A 275 1.07 5.93 11.27
N LYS A 276 1.77 5.84 12.40
CA LYS A 276 3.24 5.75 12.42
C LYS A 276 3.78 4.33 12.15
N TYR A 277 2.89 3.34 11.98
CA TYR A 277 3.28 1.94 11.83
C TYR A 277 3.27 1.50 10.37
N GLY A 278 4.27 0.71 9.99
CA GLY A 278 4.41 0.11 8.65
C GLY A 278 5.42 0.78 7.73
N GLY A 279 6.19 1.78 8.22
CA GLY A 279 7.20 2.48 7.44
C GLY A 279 6.71 3.78 6.81
N THR A 280 5.57 4.31 7.24
CA THR A 280 5.02 5.59 6.76
C THR A 280 5.94 6.77 7.03
N ASP A 281 6.66 6.74 8.16
CA ASP A 281 7.66 7.75 8.54
C ASP A 281 8.85 7.83 7.56
N GLU A 282 9.16 6.76 6.83
CA GLU A 282 10.20 6.76 5.80
C GLU A 282 9.79 7.59 4.56
N TYR A 283 8.49 7.63 4.27
CA TYR A 283 7.92 8.38 3.14
C TYR A 283 7.54 9.82 3.48
N PHE A 284 6.90 10.01 4.63
CA PHE A 284 6.30 11.30 4.97
C PHE A 284 7.18 12.15 5.89
N LYS A 285 8.20 11.58 6.56
CA LYS A 285 9.11 12.28 7.45
C LYS A 285 8.36 13.24 8.39
N ASP A 286 8.84 14.46 8.55
CA ASP A 286 8.22 15.48 9.40
C ASP A 286 7.05 16.23 8.73
N PHE A 287 6.69 15.86 7.50
CA PHE A 287 5.62 16.51 6.73
C PHE A 287 4.21 15.99 7.08
N ALA A 288 4.09 14.91 7.86
CA ALA A 288 2.80 14.35 8.26
C ALA A 288 2.59 14.40 9.78
N GLN A 289 1.32 14.40 10.20
CA GLN A 289 0.95 14.17 11.58
C GLN A 289 0.79 12.67 11.83
N PHE A 290 1.67 12.10 12.66
CA PHE A 290 1.63 10.67 12.96
C PHE A 290 0.76 10.33 14.15
N VAL A 291 -0.04 9.26 14.02
CA VAL A 291 -0.96 8.83 15.07
C VAL A 291 -0.62 7.44 15.62
N ASN A 292 -0.95 7.23 16.89
CA ASN A 292 -1.10 5.91 17.44
C ASN A 292 -2.55 5.43 17.21
N PRO A 293 -2.81 4.46 16.33
CA PRO A 293 -4.17 4.04 15.96
C PRO A 293 -4.95 3.37 17.11
N LYS A 294 -4.29 3.01 18.21
CA LYS A 294 -4.93 2.47 19.41
C LYS A 294 -5.38 3.56 20.41
N SER A 295 -5.06 4.84 20.14
CA SER A 295 -5.40 5.96 21.00
C SER A 295 -6.28 6.95 20.25
N GLU A 296 -7.57 6.99 20.58
CA GLU A 296 -8.51 7.98 20.02
C GLU A 296 -8.03 9.41 20.29
N ASN A 297 -7.46 9.67 21.47
CA ASN A 297 -6.88 10.98 21.77
C ASN A 297 -5.70 11.33 20.85
N SER A 298 -4.79 10.37 20.55
CA SER A 298 -3.69 10.62 19.61
C SER A 298 -4.21 10.97 18.21
N ILE A 299 -5.25 10.29 17.74
CA ILE A 299 -5.87 10.56 16.43
C ILE A 299 -6.54 11.95 16.47
N LYS A 300 -7.32 12.26 17.53
CA LYS A 300 -8.00 13.54 17.68
C LYS A 300 -7.02 14.72 17.68
N GLN A 301 -5.97 14.65 18.49
CA GLN A 301 -4.96 15.71 18.57
C GLN A 301 -4.23 15.93 17.25
N ALA A 302 -3.88 14.85 16.53
CA ALA A 302 -3.24 14.96 15.23
C ALA A 302 -4.16 15.61 14.17
N ILE A 303 -5.46 15.28 14.19
CA ILE A 303 -6.45 15.92 13.30
C ILE A 303 -6.56 17.42 13.62
N LEU A 304 -6.75 17.80 14.91
CA LEU A 304 -6.88 19.20 15.33
C LEU A 304 -5.63 19.99 14.94
N LYS A 305 -4.44 19.45 15.24
CA LYS A 305 -3.17 20.07 14.85
C LYS A 305 -3.04 20.24 13.34
N SER A 306 -3.48 19.24 12.55
CA SER A 306 -3.48 19.36 11.08
C SER A 306 -4.42 20.48 10.61
N LEU A 307 -5.61 20.61 11.19
CA LEU A 307 -6.57 21.63 10.80
C LEU A 307 -6.07 23.06 11.12
N GLU A 308 -5.30 23.24 12.18
CA GLU A 308 -4.69 24.54 12.54
C GLU A 308 -3.52 24.94 11.63
N GLN A 309 -2.86 23.97 11.00
CA GLN A 309 -1.70 24.21 10.12
C GLN A 309 -2.14 24.71 8.74
N LYS A 310 -1.38 25.63 8.16
CA LYS A 310 -1.56 26.02 6.75
C LYS A 310 -0.99 24.92 5.83
N LYS A 311 -1.61 24.76 4.67
CA LYS A 311 -1.04 23.94 3.60
C LYS A 311 0.26 24.54 3.08
N THR A 312 1.27 23.70 2.86
CA THR A 312 2.54 24.07 2.23
C THR A 312 2.80 23.14 1.04
N ASN A 313 3.71 23.53 0.15
CA ASN A 313 4.10 22.67 -0.96
C ASN A 313 5.25 21.70 -0.61
N GLU A 314 5.77 21.73 0.60
CA GLU A 314 6.96 20.95 0.99
C GLU A 314 6.74 19.44 0.84
N LEU A 315 5.64 18.91 1.35
CA LEU A 315 5.29 17.49 1.19
C LEU A 315 5.07 17.13 -0.29
N LYS A 316 4.38 17.98 -1.02
CA LYS A 316 4.11 17.80 -2.45
C LYS A 316 5.39 17.69 -3.25
N GLU A 317 6.34 18.61 -3.05
CA GLU A 317 7.64 18.61 -3.71
C GLU A 317 8.50 17.43 -3.23
N HIS A 318 8.46 17.09 -1.94
CA HIS A 318 9.15 15.92 -1.42
C HIS A 318 8.69 14.63 -2.11
N ILE A 319 7.38 14.42 -2.26
CA ILE A 319 6.83 13.23 -2.92
C ILE A 319 7.18 13.24 -4.41
N LYS A 320 7.00 14.37 -5.10
CA LYS A 320 7.34 14.51 -6.52
C LYS A 320 8.78 14.13 -6.82
N ASN A 321 9.72 14.59 -5.99
CA ASN A 321 11.14 14.41 -6.23
C ASN A 321 11.67 13.02 -5.84
N ASN A 322 10.92 12.25 -5.00
CA ASN A 322 11.44 11.00 -4.45
C ASN A 322 10.56 9.77 -4.72
N PHE A 323 9.25 9.94 -4.91
CA PHE A 323 8.29 8.83 -4.85
C PHE A 323 7.33 8.77 -6.02
N LEU A 324 7.71 9.22 -7.23
CA LEU A 324 6.94 8.89 -8.42
C LEU A 324 7.24 7.45 -8.89
N TRP A 325 6.28 6.80 -9.57
CA TRP A 325 6.49 5.45 -10.10
C TRP A 325 7.70 5.35 -11.02
N LYS A 326 8.04 6.41 -11.76
CA LYS A 326 9.28 6.48 -12.56
C LYS A 326 10.54 6.28 -11.73
N HIS A 327 10.60 6.82 -10.49
CA HIS A 327 11.75 6.62 -9.60
C HIS A 327 11.83 5.19 -9.08
N ALA A 328 10.66 4.59 -8.78
CA ALA A 328 10.60 3.19 -8.38
C ALA A 328 11.04 2.26 -9.53
N ALA A 329 10.60 2.52 -10.76
CA ALA A 329 11.00 1.74 -11.94
C ALA A 329 12.50 1.88 -12.25
N GLN A 330 13.07 3.08 -12.20
CA GLN A 330 14.51 3.30 -12.37
C GLN A 330 15.36 2.58 -11.30
N LYS A 331 14.84 2.52 -10.07
CA LYS A 331 15.49 1.76 -9.00
C LYS A 331 15.35 0.26 -9.22
N LEU A 332 14.20 -0.19 -9.70
CA LEU A 332 13.95 -1.58 -10.01
C LEU A 332 14.80 -2.06 -11.21
N GLU A 333 14.98 -1.24 -12.22
CA GLU A 333 15.92 -1.46 -13.33
C GLU A 333 17.33 -1.77 -12.82
N LYS A 334 17.88 -0.92 -11.93
CA LYS A 334 19.20 -1.15 -11.31
C LYS A 334 19.26 -2.42 -10.47
N ILE A 335 18.14 -2.86 -9.91
CA ILE A 335 18.04 -4.14 -9.20
C ILE A 335 18.09 -5.29 -10.20
N TYR A 336 17.42 -5.18 -11.32
CA TYR A 336 17.39 -6.20 -12.37
C TYR A 336 18.73 -6.38 -13.08
N GLU A 337 19.50 -5.31 -13.24
CA GLU A 337 20.87 -5.36 -13.79
C GLU A 337 21.87 -6.19 -12.94
N GLN A 338 21.48 -6.53 -11.70
CA GLN A 338 22.30 -7.35 -10.79
C GLN A 338 21.99 -8.86 -10.89
N ILE A 339 21.00 -9.28 -11.72
CA ILE A 339 20.57 -10.68 -11.91
C ILE A 339 21.25 -11.32 -13.14
#